data_a728aa3fd2c2e7d2d357821fd1c539cf
#
_entry.id   a728aa3fd2c2e7d2d357821fd1c539cf
#
_cell.length_a   1.000
_cell.length_b   1.000
_cell.length_c   1.000
_cell.angle_alpha   90.00
_cell.angle_beta   90.00
_cell.angle_gamma   90.00
#
_symmetry.space_group_name_H-M   'P 1'
#
loop_
_entity.id
_entity.type
_entity.pdbx_description
1 polymer ?
#
loop_
_entity_poly.entity_id
_entity_poly.type
_entity_poly.pdbx_seq_one_letter_code
_entity_poly.pdbx_strand_id
1 'polypeptide(L)'
;MILLPDGLKALKRVATIVGLDLGGAYLNLDSGFDSKHNRKCIFNAGMIPNITENPRNRKRTKRGRKRLFNAAIHALRTRVDRTFAWEDKFKRLLLRFEHRQHRHFGMKLLAYTLINVRKFCGA
;
A
#
# COMPACT_ATOMS: atom_id res chain seq x y z
N MET A 1 13.77 -9.52 1.78
CA MET A 1 13.27 -8.13 1.53
C MET A 1 12.58 -8.14 0.19
N ILE A 2 11.26 -7.95 0.16
CA ILE A 2 10.53 -7.88 -1.12
C ILE A 2 11.00 -6.61 -1.81
N LEU A 3 11.59 -6.76 -2.98
CA LEU A 3 12.05 -5.64 -3.77
C LEU A 3 10.83 -4.91 -4.32
N LEU A 4 10.80 -3.58 -4.17
CA LEU A 4 9.71 -2.73 -4.65
C LEU A 4 9.31 -3.03 -6.12
N PRO A 5 10.24 -3.30 -7.06
CA PRO A 5 9.89 -3.64 -8.43
C PRO A 5 8.93 -4.84 -8.57
N ASP A 6 9.12 -5.88 -7.77
CA ASP A 6 8.24 -7.06 -7.83
C ASP A 6 6.86 -6.77 -7.24
N GLY A 7 6.81 -5.97 -6.18
CA GLY A 7 5.56 -5.46 -5.63
C GLY A 7 4.79 -4.61 -6.64
N LEU A 8 5.47 -3.76 -7.42
CA LEU A 8 4.85 -2.94 -8.47
C LEU A 8 4.31 -3.79 -9.62
N LYS A 9 5.01 -4.85 -10.01
CA LYS A 9 4.51 -5.80 -11.03
C LYS A 9 3.25 -6.51 -10.54
N ALA A 10 3.24 -6.99 -9.30
CA ALA A 10 2.09 -7.62 -8.69
C ALA A 10 0.89 -6.67 -8.60
N LEU A 11 1.13 -5.42 -8.15
CA LEU A 11 0.10 -4.38 -8.09
C LEU A 11 -0.53 -4.11 -9.46
N LYS A 12 0.29 -3.93 -10.51
CA LYS A 12 -0.20 -3.72 -11.88
C LYS A 12 -1.04 -4.90 -12.37
N ARG A 13 -0.59 -6.13 -12.12
CA ARG A 13 -1.33 -7.34 -12.49
C ARG A 13 -2.71 -7.37 -11.85
N VAL A 14 -2.79 -7.10 -10.54
CA VAL A 14 -4.07 -7.07 -9.81
C VAL A 14 -4.95 -5.93 -10.34
N ALA A 15 -4.39 -4.74 -10.55
CA ALA A 15 -5.13 -3.60 -11.10
C ALA A 15 -5.74 -3.92 -12.46
N THR A 16 -4.99 -4.58 -13.34
CA THR A 16 -5.51 -5.03 -14.66
C THR A 16 -6.67 -6.01 -14.51
N ILE A 17 -6.56 -6.97 -13.58
CA ILE A 17 -7.63 -7.96 -13.34
C ILE A 17 -8.93 -7.30 -12.88
N VAL A 18 -8.84 -6.29 -12.02
CA VAL A 18 -10.01 -5.58 -11.48
C VAL A 18 -10.44 -4.38 -12.32
N GLY A 19 -9.78 -4.13 -13.46
CA GLY A 19 -10.09 -3.01 -14.35
C GLY A 19 -9.77 -1.63 -13.78
N LEU A 20 -8.79 -1.53 -12.88
CA LEU A 20 -8.37 -0.28 -12.25
C LEU A 20 -7.19 0.33 -13.00
N ASP A 21 -7.35 1.58 -13.46
CA ASP A 21 -6.24 2.34 -14.03
C ASP A 21 -5.37 2.95 -12.92
N LEU A 22 -4.08 2.68 -12.97
CA LEU A 22 -3.08 3.23 -12.05
C LEU A 22 -2.32 4.43 -12.62
N GLY A 23 -2.62 4.85 -13.85
CA GLY A 23 -1.98 6.00 -14.48
C GLY A 23 -2.19 7.28 -13.67
N GLY A 24 -1.08 7.94 -13.27
CA GLY A 24 -1.13 9.15 -12.45
C GLY A 24 -1.56 8.96 -10.98
N ALA A 25 -1.80 7.72 -10.54
CA ALA A 25 -2.16 7.44 -9.15
C ALA A 25 -0.98 7.71 -8.20
N TYR A 26 -1.27 8.21 -7.00
CA TYR A 26 -0.27 8.40 -5.96
C TYR A 26 0.02 7.07 -5.25
N LEU A 27 1.27 6.67 -5.22
CA LEU A 27 1.73 5.53 -4.44
C LEU A 27 2.35 6.02 -3.13
N ASN A 28 1.63 5.83 -2.03
CA ASN A 28 2.09 6.21 -0.69
C ASN A 28 2.94 5.10 -0.07
N LEU A 29 4.17 5.41 0.28
CA LEU A 29 5.07 4.48 0.96
C LEU A 29 5.74 5.15 2.16
N ASP A 30 6.26 4.32 3.06
CA ASP A 30 7.03 4.76 4.21
C ASP A 30 8.38 5.38 3.81
N SER A 31 8.90 6.22 4.71
CA SER A 31 10.22 6.84 4.56
C SER A 31 11.36 5.83 4.39
N GLY A 32 11.18 4.57 4.83
CA GLY A 32 12.11 3.48 4.58
C GLY A 32 12.31 3.15 3.10
N PHE A 33 11.32 3.49 2.26
CA PHE A 33 11.40 3.31 0.80
C PHE A 33 11.97 4.56 0.09
N ASP A 34 12.34 5.60 0.82
CA ASP A 34 12.88 6.84 0.22
C ASP A 34 14.27 6.63 -0.36
N SER A 35 14.32 6.20 -1.60
CA SER A 35 15.53 6.12 -2.40
C SER A 35 15.29 6.68 -3.80
N LYS A 36 16.36 7.20 -4.43
CA LYS A 36 16.29 7.69 -5.82
C LYS A 36 15.84 6.58 -6.77
N HIS A 37 16.33 5.37 -6.54
CA HIS A 37 15.97 4.18 -7.32
C HIS A 37 14.49 3.86 -7.22
N ASN A 38 13.94 3.76 -6.00
CA ASN A 38 12.53 3.43 -5.76
C ASN A 38 11.58 4.48 -6.37
N ARG A 39 11.89 5.77 -6.19
CA ARG A 39 11.10 6.84 -6.80
C ARG A 39 11.09 6.75 -8.33
N LYS A 40 12.24 6.43 -8.94
CA LYS A 40 12.34 6.23 -10.40
C LYS A 40 11.52 5.01 -10.85
N CYS A 41 11.57 3.90 -10.11
CA CYS A 41 10.76 2.71 -10.42
C CYS A 41 9.26 3.01 -10.40
N ILE A 42 8.78 3.75 -9.41
CA ILE A 42 7.37 4.13 -9.28
C ILE A 42 6.97 5.05 -10.45
N PHE A 43 7.79 6.05 -10.74
CA PHE A 43 7.54 6.98 -11.84
C PHE A 43 7.50 6.27 -13.19
N ASN A 44 8.45 5.37 -13.46
CA ASN A 44 8.47 4.57 -14.68
C ASN A 44 7.28 3.58 -14.77
N ALA A 45 6.69 3.24 -13.63
CA ALA A 45 5.47 2.45 -13.59
C ALA A 45 4.20 3.26 -13.91
N GLY A 46 4.33 4.57 -14.16
CA GLY A 46 3.22 5.48 -14.47
C GLY A 46 2.52 6.07 -13.25
N MET A 47 3.06 5.86 -12.06
CA MET A 47 2.49 6.35 -10.79
C MET A 47 3.31 7.51 -10.22
N ILE A 48 2.73 8.25 -9.29
CA ILE A 48 3.38 9.37 -8.60
C ILE A 48 3.89 8.90 -7.23
N PRO A 49 5.22 8.89 -7.00
CA PRO A 49 5.76 8.50 -5.71
C PRO A 49 5.46 9.55 -4.64
N ASN A 50 4.69 9.18 -3.61
CA ASN A 50 4.39 10.02 -2.47
C ASN A 50 5.02 9.43 -1.19
N ILE A 51 6.32 9.68 -1.02
CA ILE A 51 7.14 9.10 0.04
C ILE A 51 7.70 10.24 0.88
N THR A 52 7.57 10.14 2.21
CA THR A 52 8.22 11.09 3.12
C THR A 52 9.74 10.97 3.02
N GLU A 53 10.45 12.09 3.10
CA GLU A 53 11.91 12.07 3.11
C GLU A 53 12.44 11.36 4.36
N ASN A 54 13.40 10.46 4.17
CA ASN A 54 14.04 9.78 5.28
C ASN A 54 15.13 10.69 5.89
N PRO A 55 14.99 11.11 7.16
CA PRO A 55 15.99 11.97 7.81
C PRO A 55 17.40 11.35 7.84
N ARG A 56 17.48 10.03 7.92
CA ARG A 56 18.77 9.29 7.95
C ARG A 56 19.57 9.45 6.66
N ASN A 57 18.88 9.68 5.54
CA ASN A 57 19.51 9.90 4.23
C ASN A 57 19.96 11.37 4.04
N ARG A 58 19.67 12.24 5.01
CA ARG A 58 19.89 13.67 4.93
C ARG A 58 21.17 14.07 5.66
N LYS A 59 22.32 13.81 5.06
CA LYS A 59 23.61 14.23 5.63
C LYS A 59 23.91 15.73 5.48
N ARG A 60 23.28 16.42 4.52
CA ARG A 60 23.46 17.87 4.23
C ARG A 60 22.18 18.45 3.66
N THR A 61 21.99 19.76 3.81
CA THR A 61 20.92 20.51 3.15
C THR A 61 21.07 20.36 1.63
N LYS A 62 20.11 19.71 0.99
CA LYS A 62 20.14 19.54 -0.46
C LYS A 62 19.79 20.86 -1.12
N ARG A 63 20.66 21.37 -2.00
CA ARG A 63 20.33 22.44 -2.93
C ARG A 63 19.47 21.87 -4.05
N GLY A 64 18.43 22.60 -4.48
CA GLY A 64 17.59 22.24 -5.59
C GLY A 64 16.11 22.18 -5.26
N ARG A 65 15.30 21.80 -6.24
CA ARG A 65 13.84 21.72 -6.13
C ARG A 65 13.44 20.68 -5.07
N LYS A 66 12.55 21.08 -4.16
CA LYS A 66 11.97 20.16 -3.18
C LYS A 66 11.21 19.04 -3.92
N ARG A 67 11.29 17.83 -3.38
CA ARG A 67 10.53 16.70 -3.90
C ARG A 67 9.03 16.94 -3.71
N LEU A 68 8.24 16.55 -4.69
CA LEU A 68 6.79 16.61 -4.59
C LEU A 68 6.33 15.65 -3.50
N PHE A 69 5.60 16.17 -2.53
CA PHE A 69 5.00 15.41 -1.46
C PHE A 69 3.63 15.99 -1.15
N ASN A 70 2.59 15.17 -1.24
CA ASN A 70 1.23 15.55 -0.91
C ASN A 70 0.87 15.00 0.47
N ALA A 71 0.89 15.86 1.49
CA ALA A 71 0.62 15.50 2.88
C ALA A 71 -0.84 15.04 3.08
N ALA A 72 -1.80 15.64 2.39
CA ALA A 72 -3.21 15.27 2.49
C ALA A 72 -3.45 13.83 2.00
N ILE A 73 -2.87 13.48 0.84
CA ILE A 73 -2.94 12.12 0.32
C ILE A 73 -2.18 11.15 1.21
N HIS A 74 -1.03 11.55 1.75
CA HIS A 74 -0.25 10.71 2.67
C HIS A 74 -1.01 10.39 3.96
N ALA A 75 -1.79 11.33 4.48
CA ALA A 75 -2.62 11.13 5.67
C ALA A 75 -3.69 10.04 5.47
N LEU A 76 -4.11 9.76 4.22
CA LEU A 76 -5.05 8.68 3.93
C LEU A 76 -4.47 7.28 4.18
N ARG A 77 -3.18 7.16 4.42
CA ARG A 77 -2.53 5.88 4.79
C ARG A 77 -3.16 5.22 6.01
N THR A 78 -3.63 6.00 6.96
CA THR A 78 -4.32 5.48 8.16
C THR A 78 -5.55 4.64 7.84
N ARG A 79 -6.13 4.78 6.63
CA ARG A 79 -7.23 3.93 6.18
C ARG A 79 -6.82 2.47 6.01
N VAL A 80 -5.59 2.24 5.56
CA VAL A 80 -5.02 0.88 5.43
C VAL A 80 -4.84 0.25 6.80
N ASP A 81 -4.32 1.03 7.76
CA ASP A 81 -4.12 0.57 9.14
C ASP A 81 -5.48 0.21 9.79
N ARG A 82 -6.53 0.98 9.53
CA ARG A 82 -7.90 0.66 9.98
C ARG A 82 -8.41 -0.63 9.35
N THR A 83 -8.11 -0.88 8.07
CA THR A 83 -8.52 -2.10 7.40
C THR A 83 -7.86 -3.32 8.04
N PHE A 84 -6.57 -3.25 8.35
CA PHE A 84 -5.88 -4.30 9.08
C PHE A 84 -6.43 -4.48 10.49
N ALA A 85 -6.71 -3.39 11.22
CA ALA A 85 -7.34 -3.47 12.53
C ALA A 85 -8.73 -4.12 12.49
N TRP A 86 -9.47 -3.98 11.40
CA TRP A 86 -10.73 -4.70 11.20
C TRP A 86 -10.52 -6.17 10.87
N GLU A 87 -9.50 -6.49 10.08
CA GLU A 87 -9.09 -7.88 9.80
C GLU A 87 -8.74 -8.62 11.10
N ASP A 88 -8.00 -7.96 12.00
CA ASP A 88 -7.55 -8.52 13.28
C ASP A 88 -8.69 -8.88 14.23
N LYS A 89 -9.89 -8.30 14.05
CA LYS A 89 -11.09 -8.69 14.80
C LYS A 89 -11.54 -10.11 14.47
N PHE A 90 -11.14 -10.65 13.34
CA PHE A 90 -11.38 -12.04 12.98
C PHE A 90 -10.26 -12.91 13.56
N LYS A 91 -10.43 -13.39 14.79
CA LYS A 91 -9.42 -14.18 15.53
C LYS A 91 -8.78 -15.29 14.69
N ARG A 92 -9.55 -15.89 13.80
CA ARG A 92 -9.07 -16.96 12.92
C ARG A 92 -8.00 -16.51 11.92
N LEU A 93 -8.05 -15.23 11.49
CA LEU A 93 -7.04 -14.64 10.62
C LEU A 93 -5.82 -14.18 11.41
N LEU A 94 -6.05 -13.56 12.57
CA LEU A 94 -4.99 -13.06 13.46
C LEU A 94 -4.09 -14.20 13.93
N LEU A 95 -4.65 -15.31 14.39
CA LEU A 95 -3.90 -16.45 14.90
C LEU A 95 -3.45 -17.44 13.82
N ARG A 96 -3.79 -17.18 12.57
CA ARG A 96 -3.42 -18.01 11.40
C ARG A 96 -3.61 -19.52 11.64
N PHE A 97 -4.81 -19.92 12.00
CA PHE A 97 -5.15 -21.34 12.18
C PHE A 97 -5.09 -22.16 10.89
N GLU A 98 -5.15 -21.52 9.72
CA GLU A 98 -5.08 -22.21 8.44
C GLU A 98 -3.64 -22.42 7.99
N HIS A 99 -3.23 -23.69 7.89
CA HIS A 99 -1.88 -24.05 7.44
C HIS A 99 -1.69 -23.88 5.93
N ARG A 100 -2.76 -24.03 5.14
CA ARG A 100 -2.72 -23.87 3.68
C ARG A 100 -2.92 -22.44 3.28
N GLN A 101 -1.95 -21.89 2.54
CA GLN A 101 -1.95 -20.48 2.14
C GLN A 101 -3.21 -20.05 1.38
N HIS A 102 -3.71 -20.87 0.45
CA HIS A 102 -4.91 -20.55 -0.33
C HIS A 102 -6.17 -20.48 0.53
N ARG A 103 -6.30 -21.34 1.57
CA ARG A 103 -7.42 -21.29 2.51
C ARG A 103 -7.36 -20.04 3.37
N HIS A 104 -6.17 -19.70 3.86
CA HIS A 104 -5.97 -18.46 4.62
C HIS A 104 -6.32 -17.23 3.79
N PHE A 105 -5.91 -17.20 2.52
CA PHE A 105 -6.28 -16.13 1.59
C PHE A 105 -7.79 -16.07 1.34
N GLY A 106 -8.46 -17.20 1.15
CA GLY A 106 -9.92 -17.27 1.02
C GLY A 106 -10.65 -16.72 2.26
N MET A 107 -10.15 -17.03 3.46
CA MET A 107 -10.69 -16.48 4.72
C MET A 107 -10.51 -14.95 4.80
N LYS A 108 -9.39 -14.41 4.32
CA LYS A 108 -9.21 -12.95 4.22
C LYS A 108 -10.22 -12.32 3.28
N LEU A 109 -10.44 -12.88 2.11
CA LEU A 109 -11.43 -12.37 1.15
C LEU A 109 -12.84 -12.38 1.76
N LEU A 110 -13.21 -13.44 2.47
CA LEU A 110 -14.49 -13.52 3.18
C LEU A 110 -14.63 -12.44 4.25
N ALA A 111 -13.57 -12.21 5.04
CA ALA A 111 -13.55 -11.16 6.06
C ALA A 111 -13.73 -9.77 5.44
N TYR A 112 -13.02 -9.46 4.35
CA TYR A 112 -13.18 -8.18 3.64
C TYR A 112 -14.58 -8.03 3.04
N THR A 113 -15.16 -9.10 2.52
CA THR A 113 -16.56 -9.08 2.03
C THR A 113 -17.51 -8.72 3.15
N LEU A 114 -17.39 -9.35 4.32
CA LEU A 114 -18.23 -9.05 5.49
C LEU A 114 -18.05 -7.61 6.00
N ILE A 115 -16.81 -7.09 6.03
CA ILE A 115 -16.53 -5.70 6.39
C ILE A 115 -17.24 -4.74 5.42
N ASN A 116 -17.13 -5.01 4.11
CA ASN A 116 -17.74 -4.18 3.09
C ASN A 116 -19.29 -4.23 3.18
N VAL A 117 -19.87 -5.41 3.29
CA VAL A 117 -21.33 -5.59 3.44
C VAL A 117 -21.85 -4.80 4.63
N ARG A 118 -21.19 -4.90 5.78
CA ARG A 118 -21.57 -4.10 6.98
C ARG A 118 -21.56 -2.61 6.69
N LYS A 119 -20.55 -2.13 5.99
CA LYS A 119 -20.45 -0.71 5.68
C LYS A 119 -21.51 -0.24 4.67
N PHE A 120 -21.82 -1.04 3.66
CA PHE A 120 -22.81 -0.69 2.64
C PHE A 120 -24.24 -0.88 3.12
N CYS A 121 -24.50 -1.87 3.98
CA CYS A 121 -25.83 -2.15 4.48
C CYS A 121 -26.18 -1.37 5.77
N GLY A 122 -25.26 -0.54 6.27
CA GLY A 122 -25.52 0.29 7.46
C GLY A 122 -25.66 -0.48 8.76
N ALA A 123 -25.15 -1.70 8.77
CA ALA A 123 -25.26 -2.57 9.95
C ALA A 123 -24.02 -2.44 10.88
#